data_cb7953e77f619874d6b70931c22460be
#
_entry.id   cb7953e77f619874d6b70931c22460be
#
_cell.length_a   1.000
_cell.length_b   1.000
_cell.length_c   1.000
_cell.angle_alpha   90.00
_cell.angle_beta   90.00
_cell.angle_gamma   90.00
#
_symmetry.space_group_name_H-M   'P 1'
#
loop_
_entity.id
_entity.type
_entity.pdbx_description
1 polymer ?
#
loop_
_entity_poly.entity_id
_entity_poly.type
_entity_poly.pdbx_seq_one_letter_code
_entity_poly.pdbx_strand_id
1 'polypeptide(L)' 'MNSTYIQLKQNLEYLKMKQMLLHLDEVLDFITANNLSFTEGLVKLTLHEIDFKEA' A
#
# COMPACT_ATOMS: atom_id res chain seq x y z
N MET A 1 9.69 6.79 -15.63
CA MET A 1 8.60 5.80 -15.50
C MET A 1 9.00 4.70 -14.55
N ASN A 2 8.19 4.40 -13.59
CA ASN A 2 8.52 3.40 -12.58
C ASN A 2 7.74 2.11 -12.84
N SER A 3 8.38 1.18 -13.56
CA SER A 3 7.74 -0.09 -13.91
C SER A 3 7.51 -0.95 -12.67
N THR A 4 8.34 -0.80 -11.63
CA THR A 4 8.17 -1.52 -10.38
C THR A 4 6.88 -1.08 -9.68
N TYR A 5 6.60 0.22 -9.73
CA TYR A 5 5.37 0.75 -9.15
C TYR A 5 4.14 0.19 -9.89
N ILE A 6 4.20 0.17 -11.22
CA ILE A 6 3.12 -0.37 -12.03
C ILE A 6 2.92 -1.85 -11.72
N GLN A 7 4.02 -2.60 -11.60
CA GLN A 7 3.96 -4.02 -11.29
C GLN A 7 3.31 -4.24 -9.92
N LEU A 8 3.65 -3.42 -8.94
CA LEU A 8 3.05 -3.53 -7.61
C LEU A 8 1.54 -3.30 -7.67
N LYS A 9 1.11 -2.29 -8.41
CA LYS A 9 -0.32 -2.01 -8.55
C LYS A 9 -1.05 -3.20 -9.20
N GLN A 10 -0.45 -3.79 -10.23
CA GLN A 10 -1.03 -4.94 -10.89
C GLN A 10 -1.13 -6.14 -9.95
N ASN A 11 -0.10 -6.34 -9.13
CA ASN A 11 -0.10 -7.44 -8.16
C ASN A 11 -1.21 -7.27 -7.13
N LEU A 12 -1.38 -6.05 -6.62
CA LEU A 12 -2.43 -5.77 -5.65
C LEU A 12 -3.81 -5.97 -6.26
N GLU A 13 -3.97 -5.61 -7.53
CA GLU A 13 -5.22 -5.82 -8.23
C GLU A 13 -5.51 -7.32 -8.40
N TYR A 14 -4.48 -8.07 -8.81
CA TYR A 14 -4.61 -9.51 -8.99
C TYR A 14 -5.00 -10.20 -7.70
N LEU A 15 -4.40 -9.77 -6.59
CA LEU A 15 -4.67 -10.34 -5.27
C LEU A 15 -5.95 -9.80 -4.65
N LYS A 16 -6.63 -8.89 -5.35
CA LYS A 16 -7.88 -8.27 -4.90
C LYS A 16 -7.73 -7.50 -3.59
N MET A 17 -6.57 -6.91 -3.42
CA MET A 17 -6.27 -6.06 -2.26
C MET A 17 -6.65 -4.63 -2.57
N LYS A 18 -7.95 -4.39 -2.73
CA LYS A 18 -8.46 -3.10 -3.24
C LYS A 18 -8.13 -1.94 -2.32
N GLN A 19 -8.19 -2.15 -1.01
CA GLN A 19 -7.91 -1.06 -0.08
C GLN A 19 -6.44 -0.69 -0.09
N MET A 20 -5.55 -1.68 -0.20
CA MET A 20 -4.13 -1.40 -0.32
C MET A 20 -3.84 -0.66 -1.61
N LEU A 21 -4.48 -1.07 -2.71
CA LEU A 21 -4.30 -0.42 -4.00
C LEU A 21 -4.80 1.03 -3.94
N LEU A 22 -5.97 1.24 -3.35
CA LEU A 22 -6.58 2.56 -3.25
C LEU A 22 -5.71 3.54 -2.45
N HIS A 23 -5.08 3.05 -1.39
CA HIS A 23 -4.30 3.90 -0.49
C HIS A 23 -2.80 3.83 -0.72
N LEU A 24 -2.37 3.15 -1.79
CA LEU A 24 -0.95 2.91 -2.03
C LEU A 24 -0.15 4.22 -2.13
N ASP A 25 -0.62 5.17 -2.94
CA ASP A 25 0.11 6.41 -3.15
C ASP A 25 0.22 7.22 -1.86
N GLU A 26 -0.86 7.26 -1.10
CA GLU A 26 -0.91 7.95 0.18
C GLU A 26 0.13 7.37 1.15
N VAL A 27 0.18 6.05 1.23
CA VAL A 27 1.12 5.38 2.14
C VAL A 27 2.56 5.54 1.66
N LEU A 28 2.80 5.47 0.35
CA LEU A 28 4.14 5.69 -0.19
C LEU A 28 4.65 7.08 0.16
N ASP A 29 3.80 8.09 0.02
CA ASP A 29 4.15 9.46 0.38
C ASP A 29 4.45 9.57 1.88
N PHE A 30 3.64 8.91 2.70
CA PHE A 30 3.83 8.93 4.14
C PHE A 30 5.16 8.27 4.54
N ILE A 31 5.49 7.14 3.91
CA ILE A 31 6.76 6.45 4.14
C ILE A 31 7.93 7.37 3.83
N THR A 32 7.87 8.04 2.69
CA THR A 32 8.94 8.94 2.26
C THR A 32 9.06 10.13 3.19
N ALA A 33 7.93 10.76 3.53
CA ALA A 33 7.90 11.96 4.35
C ALA A 33 8.40 11.70 5.77
N ASN A 34 8.18 10.48 6.28
CA ASN A 34 8.54 10.15 7.66
C ASN A 34 9.72 9.19 7.76
N ASN A 35 10.37 8.91 6.65
CA ASN A 35 11.54 8.05 6.59
C ASN A 35 11.32 6.71 7.29
N LEU A 36 10.20 6.08 6.97
CA LEU A 36 9.82 4.81 7.59
C LEU A 36 10.56 3.63 6.94
N SER A 37 10.72 2.54 7.71
CA SER A 37 11.25 1.30 7.17
C SER A 37 10.18 0.61 6.33
N PHE A 38 10.61 -0.38 5.55
CA PHE A 38 9.69 -1.18 4.76
C PHE A 38 8.63 -1.85 5.65
N THR A 39 9.07 -2.41 6.77
CA THR A 39 8.16 -3.10 7.69
C THR A 39 7.11 -2.14 8.24
N GLU A 40 7.53 -0.97 8.67
CA GLU A 40 6.60 0.04 9.19
C GLU A 40 5.61 0.47 8.12
N GLY A 41 6.10 0.67 6.91
CA GLY A 41 5.24 1.06 5.80
C GLY A 41 4.23 -0.03 5.44
N LEU A 42 4.68 -1.28 5.47
CA LEU A 42 3.81 -2.40 5.14
C LEU A 42 2.72 -2.58 6.20
N VAL A 43 3.05 -2.37 7.47
CA VAL A 43 2.04 -2.39 8.54
C VAL A 43 0.97 -1.34 8.26
N LYS A 44 1.40 -0.13 7.91
CA LYS A 44 0.48 0.95 7.63
C LYS A 44 -0.44 0.60 6.46
N LEU A 45 0.13 0.04 5.41
CA LEU A 45 -0.63 -0.30 4.21
C LEU A 45 -1.63 -1.42 4.50
N THR A 46 -1.21 -2.46 5.21
CA THR A 46 -2.10 -3.58 5.49
C THR A 46 -3.23 -3.21 6.44
N LEU A 47 -3.04 -2.19 7.27
CA LEU A 47 -4.11 -1.71 8.16
C LEU A 47 -5.33 -1.25 7.37
N HIS A 48 -5.15 -0.74 6.16
CA HIS A 48 -6.28 -0.33 5.35
C HIS A 48 -7.18 -1.51 4.98
N GLU A 49 -6.57 -2.67 4.71
CA GLU A 49 -7.36 -3.88 4.44
C GLU A 49 -8.06 -4.39 5.71
N ILE A 50 -7.34 -4.35 6.82
CA ILE A 50 -7.89 -4.82 8.10
C ILE A 50 -9.06 -3.95 8.51
N ASP A 51 -8.91 -2.63 8.44
CA ASP A 51 -9.96 -1.70 8.80
C ASP A 51 -11.21 -1.92 7.96
N PHE A 52 -11.01 -2.13 6.66
CA PHE A 52 -12.13 -2.36 5.75
C PHE A 52 -12.85 -3.67 6.11
N LYS A 53 -12.08 -4.69 6.42
CA LYS A 53 -12.63 -6.01 6.71
C LYS A 53 -13.42 -6.03 8.00
N GLU A 54 -13.01 -5.21 8.97
CA GLU A 54 -13.63 -5.18 10.29
C GLU A 54 -14.70 -4.10 10.46
N ALA A 55 -14.88 -3.30 9.43
CA ALA A 55 -15.84 -2.19 9.46
C ALA A 55 -17.29 -2.70 9.51
#